data_15fa69a0a85497b28db8f1a0ab31e3c6
#
_entry.id   15fa69a0a85497b28db8f1a0ab31e3c6
#
_cell.length_a   1.000
_cell.length_b   1.000
_cell.length_c   1.000
_cell.angle_alpha   90.00
_cell.angle_beta   90.00
_cell.angle_gamma   90.00
#
_symmetry.space_group_name_H-M   'P 1'
#
loop_
_entity.id
_entity.type
_entity.pdbx_description
1 polymer ?
#
loop_
_entity_poly.entity_id
_entity_poly.type
_entity_poly.pdbx_seq_one_letter_code
_entity_poly.pdbx_strand_id
1 'polypeptide(L)'
;MEKAIEVTNLCKQYSQEVLKNFSLSVNEGEMVVLLGESGCGKSTFIRILAGLENADSGSVFLNGIFMDDRTPPNKRNIALVYQEPVLWNHMPVWKNIAYGMAKKDKNVIYELMNALEIGGLEKRFPEEISGGQAKRVALARALAADKGILLLDEPLSNIDEKTKLKNLEYLVQNYKDRKTILYVTHSKMEADFLGCRQIRMDVRDENAAKTFPYI
;
A
#
# COMPACT_ATOMS: atom_id res chain seq x y z
N MET A 1 -12.53 7.18 17.34
CA MET A 1 -11.32 6.47 16.88
C MET A 1 -10.34 7.51 16.36
N GLU A 2 -9.05 7.34 16.66
CA GLU A 2 -8.03 8.23 16.15
C GLU A 2 -7.80 8.00 14.68
N LYS A 3 -7.52 9.07 13.93
CA LYS A 3 -7.25 8.99 12.49
C LYS A 3 -5.77 8.73 12.27
N ALA A 4 -5.45 7.63 11.60
CA ALA A 4 -4.07 7.34 11.19
C ALA A 4 -3.69 8.08 9.90
N ILE A 5 -4.66 8.27 8.99
CA ILE A 5 -4.49 9.07 7.77
C ILE A 5 -5.62 10.07 7.71
N GLU A 6 -5.32 11.34 7.56
CA GLU A 6 -6.31 12.39 7.28
C GLU A 6 -5.78 13.31 6.18
N VAL A 7 -6.55 13.42 5.11
CA VAL A 7 -6.25 14.24 3.95
C VAL A 7 -7.43 15.15 3.68
N THR A 8 -7.16 16.43 3.49
CA THR A 8 -8.18 17.45 3.26
C THR A 8 -7.84 18.30 2.03
N ASN A 9 -8.80 18.33 1.08
CA ASN A 9 -8.76 19.17 -0.12
C ASN A 9 -7.44 19.07 -0.89
N LEU A 10 -6.90 17.85 -1.04
CA LEU A 10 -5.64 17.62 -1.72
C LEU A 10 -5.80 17.85 -3.22
N CYS A 11 -4.95 18.70 -3.77
CA CYS A 11 -4.88 18.97 -5.21
C CYS A 11 -3.50 18.62 -5.75
N LYS A 12 -3.49 18.09 -6.98
CA LYS A 12 -2.26 17.86 -7.74
C LYS A 12 -2.53 18.03 -9.23
N GLN A 13 -1.71 18.87 -9.87
CA GLN A 13 -1.73 19.14 -11.28
C GLN A 13 -0.37 18.86 -11.90
N TYR A 14 -0.36 18.24 -13.06
CA TYR A 14 0.77 18.15 -13.98
C TYR A 14 0.42 18.93 -15.26
N SER A 15 0.50 18.29 -16.42
CA SER A 15 -0.13 18.81 -17.65
C SER A 15 -1.66 18.75 -17.58
N GLN A 16 -2.20 17.88 -16.74
CA GLN A 16 -3.63 17.74 -16.45
C GLN A 16 -3.83 17.71 -14.93
N GLU A 17 -5.03 18.09 -14.48
CA GLU A 17 -5.43 17.96 -13.07
C GLU A 17 -5.62 16.48 -12.75
N VAL A 18 -4.86 15.98 -11.74
CA VAL A 18 -4.85 14.55 -11.35
C VAL A 18 -5.59 14.36 -10.03
N LEU A 19 -5.47 15.28 -9.10
CA LEU A 19 -6.23 15.31 -7.86
C LEU A 19 -6.92 16.66 -7.74
N LYS A 20 -8.24 16.65 -7.50
CA LYS A 20 -9.05 17.85 -7.33
C LYS A 20 -9.80 17.79 -6.00
N ASN A 21 -9.39 18.61 -5.03
CA ASN A 21 -10.00 18.70 -3.70
C ASN A 21 -10.26 17.32 -3.04
N PHE A 22 -9.35 16.37 -3.27
CA PHE A 22 -9.52 15.01 -2.77
C PHE A 22 -9.34 14.98 -1.25
N SER A 23 -10.32 14.40 -0.56
CA SER A 23 -10.30 14.26 0.90
C SER A 23 -10.56 12.80 1.29
N LEU A 24 -9.81 12.31 2.27
CA LEU A 24 -9.90 10.93 2.74
C LEU A 24 -9.48 10.85 4.20
N SER A 25 -10.14 9.99 4.96
CA SER A 25 -9.67 9.63 6.31
C SER A 25 -9.67 8.12 6.51
N VAL A 26 -8.66 7.60 7.20
CA VAL A 26 -8.53 6.20 7.62
C VAL A 26 -8.25 6.19 9.12
N ASN A 27 -9.01 5.41 9.88
CA ASN A 27 -8.80 5.28 11.32
C ASN A 27 -7.59 4.38 11.62
N GLU A 28 -7.06 4.50 12.82
CA GLU A 28 -6.01 3.59 13.28
C GLU A 28 -6.52 2.13 13.30
N GLY A 29 -5.71 1.21 12.78
CA GLY A 29 -6.05 -0.20 12.63
C GLY A 29 -7.03 -0.51 11.48
N GLU A 30 -7.58 0.49 10.81
CA GLU A 30 -8.55 0.29 9.73
C GLU A 30 -7.85 -0.12 8.42
N MET A 31 -8.42 -1.13 7.74
CA MET A 31 -8.11 -1.45 6.35
C MET A 31 -9.14 -0.78 5.44
N VAL A 32 -8.67 -0.01 4.46
CA VAL A 32 -9.52 0.69 3.48
C VAL A 32 -9.03 0.36 2.08
N VAL A 33 -9.97 0.11 1.18
CA VAL A 33 -9.67 -0.03 -0.25
C VAL A 33 -9.94 1.28 -0.97
N LEU A 34 -8.95 1.77 -1.71
CA LEU A 34 -9.10 2.85 -2.68
C LEU A 34 -9.25 2.24 -4.07
N LEU A 35 -10.48 2.25 -4.56
CA LEU A 35 -10.85 1.69 -5.87
C LEU A 35 -10.94 2.79 -6.92
N GLY A 36 -10.46 2.56 -8.13
CA GLY A 36 -10.60 3.48 -9.23
C GLY A 36 -9.94 2.98 -10.51
N GLU A 37 -10.31 3.56 -11.64
CA GLU A 37 -9.74 3.19 -12.94
C GLU A 37 -8.25 3.54 -13.04
N SER A 38 -7.54 2.93 -14.01
CA SER A 38 -6.16 3.29 -14.30
C SER A 38 -6.06 4.78 -14.69
N GLY A 39 -5.07 5.47 -14.13
CA GLY A 39 -4.84 6.89 -14.43
C GLY A 39 -5.69 7.88 -13.63
N CYS A 40 -6.58 7.45 -12.72
CA CYS A 40 -7.39 8.37 -11.91
C CYS A 40 -6.65 9.06 -10.74
N GLY A 41 -5.33 8.86 -10.59
CA GLY A 41 -4.52 9.55 -9.58
C GLY A 41 -4.17 8.74 -8.33
N LYS A 42 -4.56 7.46 -8.21
CA LYS A 42 -4.29 6.63 -7.02
C LYS A 42 -2.82 6.56 -6.65
N SER A 43 -1.95 6.27 -7.62
CA SER A 43 -0.50 6.17 -7.38
C SER A 43 0.12 7.53 -7.03
N THR A 44 -0.37 8.64 -7.63
CA THR A 44 0.01 10.00 -7.25
C THR A 44 -0.37 10.29 -5.80
N PHE A 45 -1.60 9.95 -5.41
CA PHE A 45 -2.07 10.09 -4.04
C PHE A 45 -1.20 9.32 -3.04
N ILE A 46 -0.90 8.06 -3.34
CA ILE A 46 0.00 7.24 -2.50
C ILE A 46 1.40 7.84 -2.40
N ARG A 47 1.97 8.36 -3.49
CA ARG A 47 3.30 9.01 -3.46
C ARG A 47 3.31 10.26 -2.59
N ILE A 48 2.25 11.05 -2.64
CA ILE A 48 2.10 12.23 -1.77
C ILE A 48 2.03 11.80 -0.29
N LEU A 49 1.23 10.81 0.05
CA LEU A 49 1.17 10.25 1.42
C LEU A 49 2.55 9.77 1.90
N ALA A 50 3.27 9.07 1.03
CA ALA A 50 4.60 8.55 1.33
C ALA A 50 5.70 9.63 1.39
N GLY A 51 5.40 10.88 0.97
CA GLY A 51 6.37 11.97 0.91
C GLY A 51 7.38 11.87 -0.22
N LEU A 52 7.02 11.16 -1.28
CA LEU A 52 7.81 11.00 -2.49
C LEU A 52 7.45 12.06 -3.54
N GLU A 53 6.35 12.76 -3.30
CA GLU A 53 5.84 13.80 -4.15
C GLU A 53 5.10 14.83 -3.31
N ASN A 54 5.15 16.12 -3.71
CA ASN A 54 4.45 17.20 -3.05
C ASN A 54 3.08 17.41 -3.68
N ALA A 55 2.08 17.72 -2.87
CA ALA A 55 0.81 18.25 -3.32
C ALA A 55 0.96 19.73 -3.73
N ASP A 56 0.07 20.21 -4.59
CA ASP A 56 0.05 21.63 -4.94
C ASP A 56 -0.76 22.44 -3.92
N SER A 57 -1.76 21.81 -3.27
CA SER A 57 -2.50 22.36 -2.14
C SER A 57 -3.20 21.26 -1.34
N GLY A 58 -3.79 21.63 -0.20
CA GLY A 58 -4.41 20.72 0.74
C GLY A 58 -3.52 20.40 1.91
N SER A 59 -3.95 19.46 2.75
CA SER A 59 -3.20 19.05 3.93
C SER A 59 -3.22 17.54 4.13
N VAL A 60 -2.11 17.00 4.65
CA VAL A 60 -1.94 15.60 5.02
C VAL A 60 -1.52 15.52 6.48
N PHE A 61 -2.26 14.73 7.26
CA PHE A 61 -1.90 14.37 8.62
C PHE A 61 -1.72 12.86 8.71
N LEU A 62 -0.66 12.42 9.35
CA LEU A 62 -0.40 11.00 9.66
C LEU A 62 -0.29 10.85 11.19
N ASN A 63 -1.15 10.03 11.76
CA ASN A 63 -1.26 9.86 13.23
C ASN A 63 -1.37 11.22 13.97
N GLY A 64 -2.19 12.13 13.44
CA GLY A 64 -2.40 13.47 13.99
C GLY A 64 -1.26 14.47 13.74
N ILE A 65 -0.17 14.07 13.11
CA ILE A 65 0.98 14.93 12.81
C ILE A 65 0.86 15.48 11.39
N PHE A 66 0.95 16.80 11.24
CA PHE A 66 0.97 17.44 9.92
C PHE A 66 2.23 17.07 9.14
N MET A 67 2.05 16.64 7.90
CA MET A 67 3.12 16.29 6.97
C MET A 67 3.34 17.44 5.99
N ASP A 68 4.34 18.24 6.23
CA ASP A 68 4.77 19.28 5.30
C ASP A 68 5.66 18.70 4.16
N ASP A 69 5.94 19.52 3.16
CA ASP A 69 6.78 19.15 2.02
C ASP A 69 8.24 18.83 2.40
N ARG A 70 8.66 19.22 3.61
CA ARG A 70 10.00 18.98 4.15
C ARG A 70 10.07 17.69 4.97
N THR A 71 8.93 17.09 5.29
CA THR A 71 8.90 15.83 6.05
C THR A 71 9.31 14.66 5.15
N PRO A 72 10.53 14.13 5.31
CA PRO A 72 11.05 13.11 4.41
C PRO A 72 10.32 11.77 4.61
N PRO A 73 10.32 10.87 3.59
CA PRO A 73 9.62 9.59 3.64
C PRO A 73 9.96 8.72 4.85
N ASN A 74 11.22 8.70 5.26
CA ASN A 74 11.68 7.87 6.38
C ASN A 74 11.14 8.31 7.76
N LYS A 75 10.59 9.52 7.87
CA LYS A 75 9.95 10.03 9.10
C LYS A 75 8.44 9.83 9.14
N ARG A 76 7.82 9.37 8.05
CA ARG A 76 6.36 9.23 7.95
C ARG A 76 5.81 7.93 8.56
N ASN A 77 6.66 7.03 9.03
CA ASN A 77 6.30 5.72 9.60
C ASN A 77 5.40 4.87 8.66
N ILE A 78 5.67 4.92 7.37
CA ILE A 78 4.96 4.24 6.30
C ILE A 78 5.83 3.14 5.71
N ALA A 79 5.23 1.98 5.40
CA ALA A 79 5.77 1.02 4.44
C ALA A 79 4.96 1.11 3.15
N LEU A 80 5.65 1.17 2.01
CA LEU A 80 5.05 1.32 0.69
C LEU A 80 5.40 0.13 -0.21
N VAL A 81 4.37 -0.46 -0.81
CA VAL A 81 4.50 -1.38 -1.95
C VAL A 81 4.08 -0.64 -3.20
N TYR A 82 4.98 -0.56 -4.16
CA TYR A 82 4.72 0.04 -5.47
C TYR A 82 4.04 -0.95 -6.41
N GLN A 83 3.32 -0.43 -7.39
CA GLN A 83 2.70 -1.23 -8.47
C GLN A 83 3.74 -2.09 -9.20
N GLU A 84 4.92 -1.52 -9.52
CA GLU A 84 6.08 -2.28 -9.98
C GLU A 84 6.99 -2.60 -8.79
N PRO A 85 7.39 -3.87 -8.63
CA PRO A 85 8.21 -4.27 -7.48
C PRO A 85 9.61 -3.67 -7.57
N VAL A 86 9.94 -2.77 -6.64
CA VAL A 86 11.28 -2.21 -6.52
C VAL A 86 12.07 -3.06 -5.53
N LEU A 87 12.87 -3.99 -6.04
CA LEU A 87 13.78 -4.81 -5.24
C LEU A 87 15.23 -4.37 -5.45
N TRP A 88 16.08 -4.62 -4.46
CA TRP A 88 17.53 -4.39 -4.58
C TRP A 88 18.17 -5.57 -5.29
N ASN A 89 18.60 -5.37 -6.53
CA ASN A 89 19.17 -6.43 -7.39
C ASN A 89 20.43 -7.07 -6.83
N HIS A 90 21.21 -6.33 -6.04
CA HIS A 90 22.44 -6.82 -5.40
C HIS A 90 22.20 -7.60 -4.10
N MET A 91 20.94 -7.79 -3.71
CA MET A 91 20.54 -8.52 -2.51
C MET A 91 19.67 -9.72 -2.84
N PRO A 92 19.91 -10.90 -2.25
CA PRO A 92 18.98 -12.02 -2.37
C PRO A 92 17.65 -11.71 -1.68
N VAL A 93 16.62 -12.50 -2.02
CA VAL A 93 15.23 -12.34 -1.55
C VAL A 93 15.14 -12.15 -0.03
N TRP A 94 15.78 -13.01 0.76
CA TRP A 94 15.71 -12.90 2.21
C TRP A 94 16.29 -11.57 2.74
N LYS A 95 17.34 -11.04 2.12
CA LYS A 95 17.91 -9.73 2.50
C LYS A 95 17.00 -8.58 2.08
N ASN A 96 16.34 -8.70 0.93
CA ASN A 96 15.33 -7.74 0.52
C ASN A 96 14.20 -7.65 1.56
N ILE A 97 13.69 -8.78 2.04
CA ILE A 97 12.64 -8.82 3.08
C ILE A 97 13.17 -8.24 4.39
N ALA A 98 14.35 -8.66 4.83
CA ALA A 98 14.96 -8.24 6.09
C ALA A 98 15.35 -6.76 6.14
N TYR A 99 15.43 -6.08 5.00
CA TYR A 99 15.98 -4.72 4.92
C TYR A 99 15.20 -3.69 5.74
N GLY A 100 13.87 -3.80 5.75
CA GLY A 100 13.00 -2.87 6.50
C GLY A 100 12.87 -3.18 7.99
N MET A 101 13.33 -4.33 8.44
CA MET A 101 13.16 -4.78 9.83
C MET A 101 14.08 -4.00 10.78
N ALA A 102 13.52 -3.52 11.88
CA ALA A 102 14.32 -2.90 12.95
C ALA A 102 15.24 -3.92 13.63
N LYS A 103 14.76 -5.15 13.85
CA LYS A 103 15.53 -6.30 14.33
C LYS A 103 15.30 -7.47 13.37
N LYS A 104 16.38 -7.94 12.77
CA LYS A 104 16.32 -9.08 11.83
C LYS A 104 15.92 -10.35 12.57
N ASP A 105 14.75 -10.89 12.26
CA ASP A 105 14.26 -12.16 12.74
C ASP A 105 14.04 -13.12 11.56
N LYS A 106 14.81 -14.21 11.55
CA LYS A 106 14.72 -15.19 10.48
C LYS A 106 13.38 -15.93 10.48
N ASN A 107 12.78 -16.17 11.65
CA ASN A 107 11.51 -16.86 11.74
C ASN A 107 10.41 -16.05 11.07
N VAL A 108 10.33 -14.74 11.36
CA VAL A 108 9.37 -13.84 10.72
C VAL A 108 9.55 -13.82 9.20
N ILE A 109 10.82 -13.82 8.73
CA ILE A 109 11.10 -13.84 7.28
C ILE A 109 10.57 -15.14 6.66
N TYR A 110 10.86 -16.31 7.27
CA TYR A 110 10.41 -17.60 6.75
C TYR A 110 8.88 -17.74 6.83
N GLU A 111 8.24 -17.28 7.90
CA GLU A 111 6.78 -17.26 8.03
C GLU A 111 6.14 -16.44 6.91
N LEU A 112 6.61 -15.21 6.67
CA LEU A 112 6.13 -14.37 5.58
C LEU A 112 6.36 -14.99 4.20
N MET A 113 7.54 -15.59 4.00
CA MET A 113 7.86 -16.26 2.73
C MET A 113 6.92 -17.43 2.46
N ASN A 114 6.64 -18.24 3.45
CA ASN A 114 5.71 -19.37 3.33
C ASN A 114 4.28 -18.91 3.12
N ALA A 115 3.82 -17.92 3.90
CA ALA A 115 2.47 -17.38 3.81
C ALA A 115 2.18 -16.75 2.45
N LEU A 116 3.17 -16.09 1.85
CA LEU A 116 3.07 -15.45 0.54
C LEU A 116 3.51 -16.37 -0.62
N GLU A 117 3.68 -17.67 -0.39
CA GLU A 117 4.04 -18.67 -1.40
C GLU A 117 5.34 -18.32 -2.19
N ILE A 118 6.35 -17.84 -1.48
CA ILE A 118 7.70 -17.56 -1.98
C ILE A 118 8.79 -18.32 -1.20
N GLY A 119 8.41 -19.35 -0.43
CA GLY A 119 9.34 -20.26 0.23
C GLY A 119 10.24 -20.98 -0.80
N GLY A 120 11.49 -21.21 -0.43
CA GLY A 120 12.49 -21.80 -1.32
C GLY A 120 13.22 -20.78 -2.23
N LEU A 121 12.83 -19.51 -2.19
CA LEU A 121 13.47 -18.45 -2.98
C LEU A 121 14.50 -17.63 -2.17
N GLU A 122 14.79 -18.01 -0.94
CA GLU A 122 15.57 -17.21 0.02
C GLU A 122 16.88 -16.69 -0.57
N LYS A 123 17.60 -17.59 -1.26
CA LYS A 123 18.93 -17.31 -1.81
C LYS A 123 18.90 -16.76 -3.24
N ARG A 124 17.73 -16.75 -3.90
CA ARG A 124 17.56 -16.20 -5.24
C ARG A 124 17.72 -14.70 -5.25
N PHE A 125 18.23 -14.18 -6.36
CA PHE A 125 18.29 -12.74 -6.61
C PHE A 125 17.05 -12.28 -7.41
N PRO A 126 16.70 -10.99 -7.40
CA PRO A 126 15.53 -10.48 -8.11
C PRO A 126 15.44 -10.86 -9.59
N GLU A 127 16.58 -10.99 -10.28
CA GLU A 127 16.66 -11.41 -11.67
C GLU A 127 16.35 -12.91 -11.90
N GLU A 128 16.38 -13.72 -10.84
CA GLU A 128 16.13 -15.17 -10.89
C GLU A 128 14.68 -15.54 -10.52
N ILE A 129 13.81 -14.56 -10.27
CA ILE A 129 12.43 -14.78 -9.85
C ILE A 129 11.45 -14.12 -10.82
N SER A 130 10.21 -14.66 -10.90
CA SER A 130 9.19 -14.07 -11.76
C SER A 130 8.67 -12.74 -11.22
N GLY A 131 8.03 -11.92 -12.07
CA GLY A 131 7.43 -10.65 -11.65
C GLY A 131 6.38 -10.81 -10.53
N GLY A 132 5.57 -11.86 -10.58
CA GLY A 132 4.61 -12.16 -9.52
C GLY A 132 5.29 -12.56 -8.20
N GLN A 133 6.41 -13.29 -8.27
CA GLN A 133 7.24 -13.60 -7.09
C GLN A 133 7.88 -12.32 -6.54
N ALA A 134 8.40 -11.44 -7.40
CA ALA A 134 8.99 -10.17 -6.99
C ALA A 134 7.98 -9.26 -6.28
N LYS A 135 6.72 -9.20 -6.73
CA LYS A 135 5.63 -8.49 -6.04
C LYS A 135 5.39 -9.03 -4.63
N ARG A 136 5.35 -10.36 -4.48
CA ARG A 136 5.16 -10.99 -3.17
C ARG A 136 6.36 -10.78 -2.25
N VAL A 137 7.57 -10.73 -2.79
CA VAL A 137 8.78 -10.32 -2.02
C VAL A 137 8.68 -8.87 -1.56
N ALA A 138 8.22 -7.95 -2.43
CA ALA A 138 8.01 -6.56 -2.05
C ALA A 138 6.94 -6.40 -0.96
N LEU A 139 5.85 -7.17 -1.06
CA LEU A 139 4.81 -7.23 -0.04
C LEU A 139 5.38 -7.80 1.29
N ALA A 140 6.11 -8.93 1.25
CA ALA A 140 6.76 -9.51 2.43
C ALA A 140 7.68 -8.50 3.12
N ARG A 141 8.47 -7.74 2.36
CA ARG A 141 9.33 -6.69 2.87
C ARG A 141 8.55 -5.58 3.59
N ALA A 142 7.44 -5.14 3.01
CA ALA A 142 6.61 -4.10 3.62
C ALA A 142 5.95 -4.58 4.92
N LEU A 143 5.47 -5.82 4.95
CA LEU A 143 4.91 -6.44 6.16
C LEU A 143 5.98 -6.63 7.24
N ALA A 144 7.18 -7.08 6.86
CA ALA A 144 8.31 -7.27 7.78
C ALA A 144 8.84 -5.97 8.38
N ALA A 145 8.65 -4.83 7.69
CA ALA A 145 9.09 -3.51 8.18
C ALA A 145 8.33 -3.02 9.40
N ASP A 146 7.18 -3.62 9.69
CA ASP A 146 6.31 -3.34 10.85
C ASP A 146 6.04 -1.83 11.09
N LYS A 147 5.77 -1.10 10.02
CA LYS A 147 5.42 0.32 10.09
C LYS A 147 3.97 0.52 10.53
N GLY A 148 3.66 1.71 11.08
CA GLY A 148 2.32 2.07 11.53
C GLY A 148 1.28 2.04 10.41
N ILE A 149 1.67 2.45 9.21
CA ILE A 149 0.80 2.56 8.04
C ILE A 149 1.40 1.74 6.88
N LEU A 150 0.56 0.92 6.24
CA LEU A 150 0.89 0.21 5.01
C LEU A 150 0.15 0.85 3.83
N LEU A 151 0.88 1.29 2.83
CA LEU A 151 0.35 1.75 1.55
C LEU A 151 0.65 0.68 0.49
N LEU A 152 -0.38 0.07 -0.07
CA LEU A 152 -0.26 -1.05 -1.00
C LEU A 152 -0.83 -0.65 -2.36
N ASP A 153 0.04 -0.31 -3.33
CA ASP A 153 -0.36 0.10 -4.67
C ASP A 153 -0.39 -1.11 -5.62
N GLU A 154 -1.56 -1.64 -5.90
CA GLU A 154 -1.80 -2.83 -6.73
C GLU A 154 -0.86 -4.01 -6.40
N PRO A 155 -0.72 -4.40 -5.10
CA PRO A 155 0.35 -5.29 -4.65
C PRO A 155 0.27 -6.71 -5.23
N LEU A 156 -0.92 -7.11 -5.70
CA LEU A 156 -1.21 -8.45 -6.21
C LEU A 156 -1.66 -8.45 -7.69
N SER A 157 -1.43 -7.34 -8.42
CA SER A 157 -1.71 -7.30 -9.86
C SER A 157 -0.79 -8.25 -10.64
N ASN A 158 -1.32 -8.84 -11.72
CA ASN A 158 -0.60 -9.77 -12.60
C ASN A 158 -0.09 -11.04 -11.87
N ILE A 159 -0.78 -11.47 -10.83
CA ILE A 159 -0.58 -12.74 -10.14
C ILE A 159 -1.77 -13.65 -10.50
N ASP A 160 -1.53 -14.95 -10.61
CA ASP A 160 -2.60 -15.92 -10.85
C ASP A 160 -3.66 -15.86 -9.73
N GLU A 161 -4.91 -16.13 -10.10
CA GLU A 161 -6.06 -15.93 -9.21
C GLU A 161 -5.97 -16.75 -7.92
N LYS A 162 -5.51 -18.01 -8.01
CA LYS A 162 -5.38 -18.90 -6.84
C LYS A 162 -4.38 -18.36 -5.82
N THR A 163 -3.22 -17.97 -6.29
CA THR A 163 -2.17 -17.37 -5.44
C THR A 163 -2.64 -16.02 -4.88
N LYS A 164 -3.30 -15.21 -5.71
CA LYS A 164 -3.87 -13.92 -5.28
C LYS A 164 -4.85 -14.10 -4.12
N LEU A 165 -5.82 -14.99 -4.24
CA LEU A 165 -6.82 -15.24 -3.20
C LEU A 165 -6.18 -15.66 -1.87
N LYS A 166 -5.20 -16.54 -1.89
CA LYS A 166 -4.46 -16.93 -0.68
C LYS A 166 -3.73 -15.77 -0.02
N ASN A 167 -3.11 -14.90 -0.83
CA ASN A 167 -2.42 -13.73 -0.31
C ASN A 167 -3.40 -12.69 0.26
N LEU A 168 -4.57 -12.49 -0.37
CA LEU A 168 -5.64 -11.66 0.18
C LEU A 168 -6.18 -12.22 1.50
N GLU A 169 -6.43 -13.53 1.55
CA GLU A 169 -6.86 -14.22 2.76
C GLU A 169 -5.86 -14.02 3.90
N TYR A 170 -4.57 -14.19 3.62
CA TYR A 170 -3.51 -13.96 4.58
C TYR A 170 -3.52 -12.51 5.11
N LEU A 171 -3.70 -11.53 4.23
CA LEU A 171 -3.80 -10.11 4.64
C LEU A 171 -5.00 -9.87 5.55
N VAL A 172 -6.17 -10.42 5.20
CA VAL A 172 -7.40 -10.28 6.01
C VAL A 172 -7.21 -10.92 7.37
N GLN A 173 -6.76 -12.16 7.44
CA GLN A 173 -6.66 -12.90 8.70
C GLN A 173 -5.63 -12.31 9.68
N ASN A 174 -4.53 -11.74 9.18
CA ASN A 174 -3.42 -11.33 10.02
C ASN A 174 -3.33 -9.81 10.25
N TYR A 175 -3.91 -9.00 9.37
CA TYR A 175 -3.69 -7.55 9.39
C TYR A 175 -4.97 -6.72 9.45
N LYS A 176 -6.13 -7.23 9.02
CA LYS A 176 -7.40 -6.51 9.11
C LYS A 176 -7.73 -6.24 10.59
N ASP A 177 -8.16 -5.02 10.90
CA ASP A 177 -8.47 -4.53 12.24
C ASP A 177 -7.28 -4.56 13.23
N ARG A 178 -6.06 -4.72 12.72
CA ARG A 178 -4.82 -4.72 13.50
C ARG A 178 -3.78 -3.75 12.98
N LYS A 179 -3.85 -3.41 11.71
CA LYS A 179 -2.89 -2.56 11.02
C LYS A 179 -3.62 -1.56 10.14
N THR A 180 -3.19 -0.31 10.15
CA THR A 180 -3.72 0.67 9.21
C THR A 180 -3.22 0.37 7.80
N ILE A 181 -4.13 0.05 6.89
CA ILE A 181 -3.80 -0.32 5.50
C ILE A 181 -4.64 0.50 4.53
N LEU A 182 -3.99 1.16 3.61
CA LEU A 182 -4.61 1.69 2.41
C LEU A 182 -4.23 0.78 1.23
N TYR A 183 -5.19 -0.03 0.81
CA TYR A 183 -5.04 -0.97 -0.29
C TYR A 183 -5.60 -0.33 -1.57
N VAL A 184 -4.77 -0.12 -2.56
CA VAL A 184 -5.16 0.48 -3.84
C VAL A 184 -5.27 -0.59 -4.90
N THR A 185 -6.40 -0.62 -5.59
CA THR A 185 -6.63 -1.55 -6.70
C THR A 185 -7.65 -0.97 -7.69
N HIS A 186 -7.64 -1.49 -8.91
CA HIS A 186 -8.73 -1.32 -9.88
C HIS A 186 -9.66 -2.56 -9.94
N SER A 187 -9.31 -3.63 -9.22
CA SER A 187 -10.05 -4.91 -9.20
C SER A 187 -11.17 -4.88 -8.17
N LYS A 188 -12.42 -4.89 -8.67
CA LYS A 188 -13.60 -5.03 -7.81
C LYS A 188 -13.58 -6.34 -7.02
N MET A 189 -13.10 -7.42 -7.62
CA MET A 189 -12.98 -8.73 -6.96
C MET A 189 -12.07 -8.64 -5.72
N GLU A 190 -10.91 -7.99 -5.82
CA GLU A 190 -10.01 -7.81 -4.67
C GLU A 190 -10.68 -6.96 -3.58
N ALA A 191 -11.35 -5.85 -3.97
CA ALA A 191 -12.05 -4.97 -3.06
C ALA A 191 -13.18 -5.68 -2.29
N ASP A 192 -13.98 -6.48 -2.99
CA ASP A 192 -15.08 -7.25 -2.41
C ASP A 192 -14.55 -8.38 -1.51
N PHE A 193 -13.46 -9.05 -1.91
CA PHE A 193 -12.83 -10.11 -1.10
C PHE A 193 -12.27 -9.58 0.22
N LEU A 194 -11.62 -8.41 0.22
CA LEU A 194 -11.09 -7.80 1.43
C LEU A 194 -12.19 -7.43 2.45
N GLY A 195 -13.43 -7.24 1.98
CA GLY A 195 -14.59 -7.02 2.84
C GLY A 195 -14.38 -5.88 3.84
N CYS A 196 -13.81 -4.76 3.38
CA CYS A 196 -13.54 -3.56 4.17
C CYS A 196 -14.13 -2.32 3.48
N ARG A 197 -14.07 -1.18 4.15
CA ARG A 197 -14.58 0.08 3.60
C ARG A 197 -13.91 0.40 2.27
N GLN A 198 -14.74 0.67 1.25
CA GLN A 198 -14.29 1.02 -0.09
C GLN A 198 -14.52 2.51 -0.33
N ILE A 199 -13.51 3.15 -0.90
CA ILE A 199 -13.56 4.54 -1.35
C ILE A 199 -13.29 4.54 -2.84
N ARG A 200 -14.13 5.20 -3.62
CA ARG A 200 -13.94 5.35 -5.05
C ARG A 200 -13.21 6.64 -5.37
N MET A 201 -12.19 6.55 -6.20
CA MET A 201 -11.53 7.70 -6.80
C MET A 201 -11.93 7.76 -8.27
N ASP A 202 -12.76 8.74 -8.62
CA ASP A 202 -13.24 8.97 -9.98
C ASP A 202 -12.62 10.25 -10.56
N VAL A 203 -12.19 10.21 -11.80
CA VAL A 203 -11.53 11.34 -12.51
C VAL A 203 -12.48 12.55 -12.73
N ARG A 204 -13.79 12.37 -12.53
CA ARG A 204 -14.81 13.31 -12.99
C ARG A 204 -15.71 13.89 -11.89
N ASP A 205 -15.54 13.54 -10.65
CA ASP A 205 -16.44 14.00 -9.57
C ASP A 205 -15.84 15.18 -8.80
N GLU A 206 -16.55 16.29 -8.75
CA GLU A 206 -16.23 17.48 -7.95
C GLU A 206 -16.22 17.23 -6.44
N ASN A 207 -16.66 16.02 -5.99
CA ASN A 207 -16.64 15.52 -4.61
C ASN A 207 -16.12 14.07 -4.59
N ALA A 208 -14.85 13.87 -4.88
CA ALA A 208 -14.25 12.60 -5.27
C ALA A 208 -14.10 11.51 -4.18
N ALA A 209 -14.73 11.62 -3.03
CA ALA A 209 -14.72 10.57 -2.01
C ALA A 209 -16.15 10.09 -1.68
N LYS A 210 -16.72 9.23 -2.51
CA LYS A 210 -17.97 8.53 -2.15
C LYS A 210 -17.61 7.30 -1.31
N THR A 211 -17.94 7.36 -0.02
CA THR A 211 -17.88 6.21 0.88
C THR A 211 -19.10 5.34 0.64
N PHE A 212 -18.90 4.08 0.28
CA PHE A 212 -19.98 3.10 0.24
C PHE A 212 -19.96 2.30 1.55
N PRO A 213 -21.10 2.23 2.28
CA PRO A 213 -21.22 1.33 3.41
C PRO A 213 -21.14 -0.12 2.95
N TYR A 214 -20.72 -1.00 3.87
CA TYR A 214 -20.74 -2.45 3.66
C TYR A 214 -22.11 -2.91 3.17
N ILE A 215 -22.14 -3.75 2.13
CA ILE A 215 -23.30 -4.55 1.75
C ILE A 215 -23.18 -5.91 2.43
#